data_36ad0dfa63a2d9b1bb1c4029a56c41d8
#
_entry.id   36ad0dfa63a2d9b1bb1c4029a56c41d8
#
_cell.length_a   1.000
_cell.length_b   1.000
_cell.length_c   1.000
_cell.angle_alpha   90.00
_cell.angle_beta   90.00
_cell.angle_gamma   90.00
#
_symmetry.space_group_name_H-M   'P 1'
#
loop_
_entity.id
_entity.type
_entity.pdbx_description
1 polymer ?
#
loop_
_entity_poly.entity_id
_entity_poly.type
_entity_poly.pdbx_seq_one_letter_code
_entity_poly.pdbx_strand_id
1 'polypeptide(L)'
;MNLEDASGRRDQPLSSLELAVEKIKAAREAALQLQAQIVVNARTDIYLLPGGNPDADYSEAVRRLLAFRDAGADCVFAPGLKDAETIRRLAKAVECPLNILAGPGTPSIPELAKLGVARVSVGSGPMRATLGLLRRVAEELKTSGTYCAMEGAVPYAEVNRLLGG
;
A
#
# COMPACT_ATOMS: atom_id res chain seq x y z
N MET A 1 7.48 6.20 7.69
CA MET A 1 6.86 5.01 8.29
C MET A 1 5.41 4.89 7.86
N ASN A 2 4.82 3.69 7.84
CA ASN A 2 3.38 3.50 7.70
C ASN A 2 2.76 3.30 9.08
N LEU A 3 1.64 3.99 9.33
CA LEU A 3 0.78 3.77 10.49
C LEU A 3 -0.61 3.43 9.98
N GLU A 4 -1.16 2.31 10.41
CA GLU A 4 -2.45 1.82 9.92
C GLU A 4 -3.49 1.74 11.04
N ASP A 5 -4.74 1.87 10.64
CA ASP A 5 -5.89 1.75 11.54
C ASP A 5 -6.40 0.31 11.68
N ALA A 6 -5.78 -0.67 11.04
CA ALA A 6 -6.08 -2.07 11.27
C ALA A 6 -5.91 -2.43 12.76
N SER A 7 -6.93 -3.07 13.33
CA SER A 7 -6.93 -3.46 14.75
C SER A 7 -6.28 -4.83 14.99
N GLY A 8 -6.17 -5.66 13.96
CA GLY A 8 -5.81 -7.08 14.06
C GLY A 8 -6.93 -7.99 14.58
N ARG A 9 -8.10 -7.45 14.92
CA ARG A 9 -9.25 -8.19 15.45
C ARG A 9 -10.27 -8.45 14.34
N ARG A 10 -10.83 -9.65 14.29
CA ARG A 10 -11.84 -10.01 13.27
C ARG A 10 -13.22 -9.39 13.54
N ASP A 11 -13.57 -9.23 14.80
CA ASP A 11 -14.85 -8.65 15.25
C ASP A 11 -14.90 -7.12 15.13
N GLN A 12 -13.75 -6.47 15.10
CA GLN A 12 -13.62 -5.02 14.94
C GLN A 12 -12.37 -4.74 14.08
N PRO A 13 -12.43 -4.90 12.75
CA PRO A 13 -11.24 -4.89 11.89
C PRO A 13 -10.50 -3.55 11.86
N LEU A 14 -11.19 -2.42 12.08
CA LEU A 14 -10.58 -1.11 12.22
C LEU A 14 -10.58 -0.66 13.68
N SER A 15 -9.50 0.00 14.09
CA SER A 15 -9.42 0.74 15.33
C SER A 15 -10.39 1.93 15.31
N SER A 16 -10.77 2.44 16.49
CA SER A 16 -11.50 3.70 16.54
C SER A 16 -10.69 4.82 15.89
N LEU A 17 -11.37 5.84 15.37
CA LEU A 17 -10.70 6.97 14.75
C LEU A 17 -9.77 7.68 15.73
N GLU A 18 -10.23 7.83 16.98
CA GLU A 18 -9.49 8.48 18.06
C GLU A 18 -8.15 7.77 18.30
N LEU A 19 -8.17 6.42 18.41
CA LEU A 19 -6.95 5.64 18.61
C LEU A 19 -6.00 5.75 17.41
N ALA A 20 -6.52 5.74 16.18
CA ALA A 20 -5.70 5.88 14.98
C ALA A 20 -5.04 7.28 14.92
N VAL A 21 -5.77 8.33 15.27
CA VAL A 21 -5.27 9.71 15.38
C VAL A 21 -4.17 9.82 16.46
N GLU A 22 -4.39 9.25 17.64
CA GLU A 22 -3.41 9.28 18.73
C GLU A 22 -2.10 8.55 18.37
N LYS A 23 -2.16 7.46 17.61
CA LYS A 23 -0.95 6.79 17.07
C LYS A 23 -0.11 7.75 16.20
N ILE A 24 -0.75 8.56 15.35
CA ILE A 24 -0.06 9.51 14.48
C ILE A 24 0.58 10.62 15.29
N LYS A 25 -0.15 11.20 16.23
CA LYS A 25 0.34 12.24 17.12
C LYS A 25 1.53 11.75 17.96
N ALA A 26 1.44 10.55 18.54
CA ALA A 26 2.51 9.95 19.31
C ALA A 26 3.77 9.75 18.48
N ALA A 27 3.64 9.30 17.21
CA ALA A 27 4.77 9.16 16.31
C ALA A 27 5.43 10.52 15.97
N ARG A 28 4.63 11.57 15.80
CA ARG A 28 5.13 12.94 15.59
C ARG A 28 5.86 13.48 16.80
N GLU A 29 5.28 13.32 17.97
CA GLU A 29 5.91 13.74 19.22
C GLU A 29 7.24 13.04 19.46
N ALA A 30 7.28 11.71 19.31
CA ALA A 30 8.53 10.95 19.44
C ALA A 30 9.59 11.40 18.43
N ALA A 31 9.23 11.65 17.18
CA ALA A 31 10.14 12.16 16.17
C ALA A 31 10.69 13.53 16.54
N LEU A 32 9.86 14.41 17.06
CA LEU A 32 10.26 15.74 17.51
C LEU A 32 11.25 15.67 18.68
N GLN A 33 10.95 14.84 19.68
CA GLN A 33 11.83 14.63 20.85
C GLN A 33 13.20 14.08 20.44
N LEU A 34 13.25 13.19 19.44
CA LEU A 34 14.46 12.58 18.92
C LEU A 34 15.16 13.43 17.82
N GLN A 35 14.62 14.59 17.48
CA GLN A 35 15.07 15.41 16.35
C GLN A 35 15.17 14.61 15.03
N ALA A 36 14.32 13.60 14.86
CA ALA A 36 14.32 12.71 13.70
C ALA A 36 13.37 13.22 12.63
N GLN A 37 13.86 13.32 11.38
CA GLN A 37 13.01 13.60 10.24
C GLN A 37 12.33 12.30 9.77
N ILE A 38 11.02 12.20 9.94
CA ILE A 38 10.21 11.05 9.49
C ILE A 38 9.10 11.50 8.55
N VAL A 39 8.78 10.66 7.58
CA VAL A 39 7.55 10.76 6.78
C VAL A 39 6.53 9.79 7.34
N VAL A 40 5.40 10.30 7.82
CA VAL A 40 4.26 9.50 8.29
C VAL A 40 3.27 9.32 7.14
N ASN A 41 3.13 8.08 6.67
CA ASN A 41 2.14 7.66 5.69
C ASN A 41 1.00 6.96 6.44
N ALA A 42 -0.08 7.69 6.72
CA ALA A 42 -1.18 7.20 7.53
C ALA A 42 -2.19 6.44 6.67
N ARG A 43 -2.45 5.18 7.03
CA ARG A 43 -3.21 4.22 6.24
C ARG A 43 -4.56 3.91 6.88
N THR A 44 -5.61 3.90 6.06
CA THR A 44 -6.88 3.27 6.42
C THR A 44 -7.14 2.03 5.60
N ASP A 45 -7.56 0.95 6.25
CA ASP A 45 -7.84 -0.34 5.63
C ASP A 45 -9.31 -0.50 5.20
N ILE A 46 -10.08 0.58 5.17
CA ILE A 46 -11.51 0.55 4.87
C ILE A 46 -11.83 -0.22 3.55
N TYR A 47 -11.04 -0.01 2.49
CA TYR A 47 -11.24 -0.70 1.19
C TYR A 47 -10.69 -2.13 1.15
N LEU A 48 -10.11 -2.62 2.23
CA LEU A 48 -9.69 -4.02 2.38
C LEU A 48 -10.73 -4.86 3.13
N LEU A 49 -11.76 -4.23 3.69
CA LEU A 49 -12.81 -4.91 4.42
C LEU A 49 -13.72 -5.70 3.45
N PRO A 50 -14.11 -6.93 3.81
CA PRO A 50 -15.03 -7.71 3.00
C PRO A 50 -16.45 -7.14 3.05
N GLY A 51 -17.16 -7.17 1.92
CA GLY A 51 -18.59 -6.82 1.85
C GLY A 51 -18.89 -5.33 1.98
N GLY A 52 -17.92 -4.45 1.69
CA GLY A 52 -18.06 -3.01 1.80
C GLY A 52 -19.16 -2.40 0.92
N ASN A 53 -19.67 -1.26 1.36
CA ASN A 53 -20.59 -0.41 0.58
C ASN A 53 -19.77 0.75 -0.03
N PRO A 54 -19.68 0.88 -1.37
CA PRO A 54 -18.80 1.87 -2.00
C PRO A 54 -19.00 3.32 -1.53
N ASP A 55 -20.23 3.76 -1.33
CA ASP A 55 -20.51 5.13 -0.89
C ASP A 55 -20.24 5.34 0.60
N ALA A 56 -20.62 4.37 1.45
CA ALA A 56 -20.35 4.43 2.86
C ALA A 56 -18.84 4.32 3.14
N ASP A 57 -18.14 3.44 2.44
CA ASP A 57 -16.70 3.26 2.54
C ASP A 57 -15.95 4.52 2.07
N TYR A 58 -16.42 5.18 1.00
CA TYR A 58 -15.86 6.44 0.56
C TYR A 58 -15.99 7.54 1.62
N SER A 59 -17.18 7.70 2.19
CA SER A 59 -17.44 8.73 3.21
C SER A 59 -16.59 8.50 4.46
N GLU A 60 -16.48 7.24 4.91
CA GLU A 60 -15.64 6.88 6.05
C GLU A 60 -14.14 7.01 5.75
N ALA A 61 -13.70 6.64 4.54
CA ALA A 61 -12.32 6.85 4.11
C ALA A 61 -11.95 8.34 4.14
N VAL A 62 -12.78 9.22 3.56
CA VAL A 62 -12.56 10.66 3.60
C VAL A 62 -12.46 11.16 5.04
N ARG A 63 -13.41 10.79 5.91
CA ARG A 63 -13.43 11.18 7.32
C ARG A 63 -12.14 10.79 8.04
N ARG A 64 -11.67 9.55 7.86
CA ARG A 64 -10.44 9.04 8.49
C ARG A 64 -9.20 9.73 7.94
N LEU A 65 -9.06 9.80 6.62
CA LEU A 65 -7.88 10.36 5.99
C LEU A 65 -7.71 11.86 6.27
N LEU A 66 -8.80 12.62 6.36
CA LEU A 66 -8.75 14.02 6.81
C LEU A 66 -8.28 14.12 8.26
N ALA A 67 -8.81 13.30 9.16
CA ALA A 67 -8.38 13.28 10.56
C ALA A 67 -6.90 12.86 10.70
N PHE A 68 -6.41 11.96 9.86
CA PHE A 68 -5.00 11.56 9.83
C PHE A 68 -4.09 12.70 9.35
N ARG A 69 -4.51 13.42 8.28
CA ARG A 69 -3.83 14.63 7.83
C ARG A 69 -3.73 15.66 8.95
N ASP A 70 -4.86 15.94 9.61
CA ASP A 70 -4.94 16.95 10.66
C ASP A 70 -4.15 16.54 11.92
N ALA A 71 -3.95 15.24 12.14
CA ALA A 71 -3.09 14.69 13.18
C ALA A 71 -1.57 14.78 12.82
N GLY A 72 -1.23 15.24 11.63
CA GLY A 72 0.16 15.44 11.20
C GLY A 72 0.72 14.36 10.26
N ALA A 73 -0.11 13.58 9.57
CA ALA A 73 0.38 12.73 8.50
C ALA A 73 0.90 13.55 7.31
N ASP A 74 2.05 13.17 6.75
CA ASP A 74 2.60 13.80 5.53
C ASP A 74 1.96 13.26 4.25
N CYS A 75 1.41 12.06 4.33
CA CYS A 75 0.78 11.35 3.24
C CYS A 75 -0.32 10.47 3.81
N VAL A 76 -1.43 10.32 3.09
CA VAL A 76 -2.49 9.40 3.46
C VAL A 76 -2.57 8.24 2.48
N PHE A 77 -3.02 7.07 2.93
CA PHE A 77 -2.92 5.83 2.18
C PHE A 77 -4.22 5.03 2.24
N ALA A 78 -4.77 4.69 1.08
CA ALA A 78 -5.99 3.90 0.91
C ALA A 78 -5.72 2.65 0.06
N PRO A 79 -5.12 1.58 0.63
CA PRO A 79 -4.92 0.33 -0.10
C PRO A 79 -6.26 -0.35 -0.41
N GLY A 80 -6.29 -1.12 -1.52
CA GLY A 80 -7.51 -1.82 -1.97
C GLY A 80 -8.35 -1.02 -2.96
N LEU A 81 -8.26 0.30 -2.96
CA LEU A 81 -8.96 1.15 -3.92
C LEU A 81 -8.32 1.05 -5.31
N LYS A 82 -9.14 0.74 -6.33
CA LYS A 82 -8.71 0.56 -7.73
C LYS A 82 -9.51 1.40 -8.73
N ASP A 83 -10.73 1.81 -8.37
CA ASP A 83 -11.58 2.58 -9.24
C ASP A 83 -11.03 4.00 -9.47
N ALA A 84 -10.81 4.35 -10.75
CA ALA A 84 -10.17 5.60 -11.15
C ALA A 84 -10.96 6.84 -10.71
N GLU A 85 -12.29 6.79 -10.79
CA GLU A 85 -13.13 7.92 -10.40
C GLU A 85 -13.11 8.14 -8.89
N THR A 86 -13.22 7.07 -8.12
CA THR A 86 -13.12 7.14 -6.67
C THR A 86 -11.73 7.62 -6.22
N ILE A 87 -10.64 7.15 -6.88
CA ILE A 87 -9.28 7.65 -6.63
C ILE A 87 -9.20 9.16 -6.86
N ARG A 88 -9.73 9.66 -7.99
CA ARG A 88 -9.74 11.10 -8.32
C ARG A 88 -10.50 11.90 -7.26
N ARG A 89 -11.69 11.45 -6.90
CA ARG A 89 -12.53 12.09 -5.88
C ARG A 89 -11.81 12.11 -4.52
N LEU A 90 -11.18 11.01 -4.14
CA LEU A 90 -10.47 10.91 -2.87
C LEU A 90 -9.24 11.83 -2.85
N ALA A 91 -8.42 11.82 -3.90
CA ALA A 91 -7.24 12.70 -4.03
C ALA A 91 -7.62 14.18 -3.88
N LYS A 92 -8.76 14.59 -4.47
CA LYS A 92 -9.28 15.95 -4.33
C LYS A 92 -9.82 16.24 -2.93
N ALA A 93 -10.48 15.27 -2.29
CA ALA A 93 -11.14 15.47 -1.01
C ALA A 93 -10.16 15.57 0.17
N VAL A 94 -9.05 14.81 0.14
CA VAL A 94 -8.11 14.75 1.27
C VAL A 94 -7.16 15.94 1.36
N GLU A 95 -6.97 16.69 0.26
CA GLU A 95 -6.13 17.89 0.19
C GLU A 95 -4.72 17.72 0.77
N CYS A 96 -4.16 16.52 0.62
CA CYS A 96 -2.79 16.18 1.00
C CYS A 96 -2.28 15.05 0.08
N PRO A 97 -0.97 14.74 0.08
CA PRO A 97 -0.43 13.64 -0.72
C PRO A 97 -1.16 12.33 -0.49
N LEU A 98 -1.76 11.77 -1.54
CA LEU A 98 -2.43 10.46 -1.51
C LEU A 98 -1.50 9.36 -2.03
N ASN A 99 -1.41 8.27 -1.29
CA ASN A 99 -0.76 7.03 -1.68
C ASN A 99 -1.80 5.99 -2.12
N ILE A 100 -1.53 5.28 -3.20
CA ILE A 100 -2.35 4.15 -3.68
C ILE A 100 -1.49 2.88 -3.72
N LEU A 101 -2.09 1.75 -3.36
CA LEU A 101 -1.48 0.43 -3.53
C LEU A 101 -1.76 -0.07 -4.94
N ALA A 102 -0.74 -0.07 -5.79
CA ALA A 102 -0.85 -0.51 -7.17
C ALA A 102 -0.56 -2.01 -7.36
N GLY A 103 -1.26 -2.59 -8.29
CA GLY A 103 -1.13 -3.97 -8.71
C GLY A 103 -2.08 -4.28 -9.86
N PRO A 104 -2.26 -5.54 -10.24
CA PRO A 104 -3.19 -5.92 -11.32
C PRO A 104 -4.60 -5.34 -11.09
N GLY A 105 -5.12 -4.63 -12.09
CA GLY A 105 -6.41 -3.97 -12.06
C GLY A 105 -6.42 -2.55 -11.46
N THR A 106 -5.26 -2.01 -11.06
CA THR A 106 -5.12 -0.59 -10.71
C THR A 106 -4.72 0.21 -11.96
N PRO A 107 -5.13 1.48 -12.13
CA PRO A 107 -4.62 2.34 -13.19
C PRO A 107 -3.09 2.41 -13.20
N SER A 108 -2.51 2.63 -14.38
CA SER A 108 -1.05 2.79 -14.53
C SER A 108 -0.51 3.99 -13.76
N ILE A 109 0.79 4.03 -13.48
CA ILE A 109 1.41 5.16 -12.76
C ILE A 109 1.15 6.51 -13.46
N PRO A 110 1.25 6.64 -14.82
CA PRO A 110 0.90 7.89 -15.49
C PRO A 110 -0.57 8.29 -15.33
N GLU A 111 -1.48 7.32 -15.31
CA GLU A 111 -2.91 7.58 -15.06
C GLU A 111 -3.15 8.01 -13.61
N LEU A 112 -2.56 7.31 -12.63
CA LEU A 112 -2.63 7.67 -11.22
C LEU A 112 -2.13 9.11 -10.97
N ALA A 113 -1.03 9.50 -11.62
CA ALA A 113 -0.52 10.88 -11.55
C ALA A 113 -1.55 11.90 -12.05
N LYS A 114 -2.23 11.62 -13.17
CA LYS A 114 -3.32 12.48 -13.70
C LYS A 114 -4.54 12.53 -12.78
N LEU A 115 -4.76 11.53 -11.96
CA LEU A 115 -5.82 11.46 -10.96
C LEU A 115 -5.49 12.22 -9.67
N GLY A 116 -4.26 12.74 -9.53
CA GLY A 116 -3.82 13.49 -8.35
C GLY A 116 -3.12 12.63 -7.28
N VAL A 117 -2.77 11.39 -7.62
CA VAL A 117 -1.99 10.51 -6.72
C VAL A 117 -0.54 10.98 -6.65
N ALA A 118 -0.03 11.17 -5.45
CA ALA A 118 1.33 11.66 -5.21
C ALA A 118 2.33 10.52 -4.94
N ARG A 119 1.87 9.36 -4.50
CA ARG A 119 2.70 8.20 -4.17
C ARG A 119 2.05 6.91 -4.64
N VAL A 120 2.87 5.98 -5.13
CA VAL A 120 2.45 4.63 -5.50
C VAL A 120 3.28 3.62 -4.72
N SER A 121 2.61 2.71 -4.04
CA SER A 121 3.21 1.57 -3.35
C SER A 121 2.84 0.27 -4.07
N VAL A 122 3.74 -0.70 -4.10
CA VAL A 122 3.46 -2.02 -4.68
C VAL A 122 3.40 -3.13 -3.64
N GLY A 123 3.67 -2.79 -2.37
CA GLY A 123 3.58 -3.69 -1.22
C GLY A 123 4.34 -5.00 -1.43
N SER A 124 3.69 -6.12 -1.10
CA SER A 124 4.24 -7.46 -1.30
C SER A 124 4.13 -7.98 -2.74
N GLY A 125 3.64 -7.17 -3.68
CA GLY A 125 3.41 -7.57 -5.08
C GLY A 125 4.63 -8.22 -5.74
N PRO A 126 5.81 -7.58 -5.77
CA PRO A 126 7.02 -8.15 -6.38
C PRO A 126 7.45 -9.47 -5.72
N MET A 127 7.47 -9.53 -4.39
CA MET A 127 7.80 -10.76 -3.66
C MET A 127 6.82 -11.89 -4.00
N ARG A 128 5.51 -11.63 -4.01
CA ARG A 128 4.49 -12.63 -4.36
C ARG A 128 4.62 -13.10 -5.82
N ALA A 129 4.99 -12.22 -6.74
CA ALA A 129 5.26 -12.58 -8.13
C ALA A 129 6.47 -13.52 -8.23
N THR A 130 7.55 -13.22 -7.51
CA THR A 130 8.74 -14.06 -7.43
C THR A 130 8.42 -15.44 -6.85
N LEU A 131 7.66 -15.52 -5.76
CA LEU A 131 7.21 -16.79 -5.17
C LEU A 131 6.31 -17.58 -6.14
N GLY A 132 5.48 -16.89 -6.91
CA GLY A 132 4.66 -17.53 -7.95
C GLY A 132 5.51 -18.15 -9.06
N LEU A 133 6.60 -17.50 -9.46
CA LEU A 133 7.56 -18.07 -10.39
C LEU A 133 8.25 -19.30 -9.79
N LEU A 134 8.78 -19.18 -8.57
CA LEU A 134 9.44 -20.28 -7.87
C LEU A 134 8.54 -21.52 -7.75
N ARG A 135 7.26 -21.32 -7.47
CA ARG A 135 6.27 -22.40 -7.43
C ARG A 135 6.14 -23.08 -8.79
N ARG A 136 6.02 -22.34 -9.89
CA ARG A 136 5.95 -22.92 -11.25
C ARG A 136 7.20 -23.74 -11.59
N VAL A 137 8.38 -23.24 -11.26
CA VAL A 137 9.65 -23.97 -11.45
C VAL A 137 9.63 -25.30 -10.69
N ALA A 138 9.23 -25.27 -9.42
CA ALA A 138 9.16 -26.48 -8.59
C ALA A 138 8.13 -27.50 -9.12
N GLU A 139 6.97 -27.04 -9.56
CA GLU A 139 5.91 -27.88 -10.13
C GLU A 139 6.40 -28.53 -11.46
N GLU A 140 7.05 -27.77 -12.34
CA GLU A 140 7.59 -28.29 -13.60
C GLU A 140 8.67 -29.34 -13.37
N LEU A 141 9.64 -29.08 -12.49
CA LEU A 141 10.69 -30.04 -12.13
C LEU A 141 10.09 -31.35 -11.55
N LYS A 142 9.06 -31.24 -10.72
CA LYS A 142 8.41 -32.39 -10.10
C LYS A 142 7.59 -33.21 -11.10
N THR A 143 6.94 -32.58 -12.06
CA THR A 143 5.96 -33.23 -12.95
C THR A 143 6.56 -33.67 -14.28
N SER A 144 7.32 -32.79 -14.94
CA SER A 144 7.85 -32.99 -16.30
C SER A 144 9.36 -33.21 -16.33
N GLY A 145 10.09 -32.78 -15.28
CA GLY A 145 11.55 -32.81 -15.26
C GLY A 145 12.19 -31.86 -16.29
N THR A 146 11.47 -30.84 -16.73
CA THR A 146 11.92 -29.81 -17.68
C THR A 146 12.24 -28.49 -16.99
N TYR A 147 12.74 -27.50 -17.73
CA TYR A 147 13.30 -26.25 -17.18
C TYR A 147 12.75 -25.00 -17.86
N CYS A 148 11.63 -25.09 -18.58
CA CYS A 148 11.06 -23.97 -19.35
C CYS A 148 10.65 -22.79 -18.47
N ALA A 149 10.19 -23.06 -17.26
CA ALA A 149 9.82 -22.00 -16.32
C ALA A 149 11.02 -21.14 -15.85
N MET A 150 12.27 -21.54 -16.16
CA MET A 150 13.48 -20.75 -15.89
C MET A 150 13.91 -19.89 -17.09
N GLU A 151 13.20 -19.94 -18.22
CA GLU A 151 13.49 -19.09 -19.37
C GLU A 151 13.37 -17.62 -19.00
N GLY A 152 14.35 -16.81 -19.47
CA GLY A 152 14.42 -15.38 -19.11
C GLY A 152 14.97 -15.09 -17.72
N ALA A 153 15.53 -16.09 -17.02
CA ALA A 153 16.23 -15.84 -15.76
C ALA A 153 17.40 -14.86 -15.94
N VAL A 154 17.64 -14.03 -14.93
CA VAL A 154 18.76 -13.08 -14.93
C VAL A 154 20.08 -13.85 -15.03
N PRO A 155 21.00 -13.52 -15.98
CA PRO A 155 22.27 -14.21 -16.13
C PRO A 155 23.11 -14.18 -14.84
N TYR A 156 23.79 -15.28 -14.55
CA TYR A 156 24.59 -15.42 -13.32
C TYR A 156 25.60 -14.28 -13.12
N ALA A 157 26.31 -13.90 -14.20
CA ALA A 157 27.27 -12.78 -14.15
C ALA A 157 26.60 -11.43 -13.81
N GLU A 158 25.37 -11.22 -14.27
CA GLU A 158 24.62 -10.00 -13.95
C GLU A 158 24.17 -9.99 -12.49
N VAL A 159 23.71 -11.13 -11.96
CA VAL A 159 23.37 -11.25 -10.53
C VAL A 159 24.57 -10.94 -9.66
N ASN A 160 25.76 -11.51 -9.97
CA ASN A 160 26.98 -11.23 -9.23
C ASN A 160 27.32 -9.74 -9.25
N ARG A 161 27.27 -9.11 -10.42
CA ARG A 161 27.53 -7.66 -10.54
C ARG A 161 26.56 -6.82 -9.71
N LEU A 162 25.28 -7.17 -9.67
CA LEU A 162 24.26 -6.46 -8.89
C LEU A 162 24.46 -6.62 -7.38
N LEU A 163 25.05 -7.73 -6.93
CA LEU A 163 25.32 -8.02 -5.52
C LEU A 163 26.72 -7.59 -5.06
N GLY A 164 27.48 -6.89 -5.90
CA GLY A 164 28.78 -6.32 -5.54
C GLY A 164 29.94 -7.31 -5.64
N GLY A 165 29.81 -8.36 -6.45
CA GLY A 165 30.88 -9.29 -6.82
C GLY A 165 31.69 -8.79 -8.02
#